data_558efe835ce02cb58389b67111129e69
#
_entry.id   558efe835ce02cb58389b67111129e69
#
_cell.length_a   1.000
_cell.length_b   1.000
_cell.length_c   1.000
_cell.angle_alpha   90.00
_cell.angle_beta   90.00
_cell.angle_gamma   90.00
#
_symmetry.space_group_name_H-M   'P 1'
#
loop_
_entity.id
_entity.type
_entity.pdbx_description
1 polymer ?
#
loop_
_entity_poly.entity_id
_entity_poly.type
_entity_poly.pdbx_seq_one_letter_code
_entity_poly.pdbx_strand_id
1 'polypeptide(L)'
;MEQKYIVAIEIGSSKIKGAIGSIDETGTLTVLAVEEEKVLDSVRYGCIQNVDMVCNAVSQVVSRLEQDPGIAPRKIKSVYVSVGGRSLSSVIVNESTTLPDETEITEYIIEQIKYKVKTTAIADRDVIDVVPCKYFVDKQMVPNPVGVFGQTLTAKMNLIVCKPQIKRNINRVLCERLPFAIAGYIVRPVAIADIVLTDNEKRLGCMFVDFGAETTTESIYKDAVLQYIATLPMGSRNITRDITATNCIEEKAEEFKIAHGSAIADGSAKKTTADGV
;
A
#
# COMPACT_ATOMS: atom_id res chain seq x y z
N MET A 1 -11.80 16.14 25.42
CA MET A 1 -11.35 16.32 24.03
C MET A 1 -11.93 15.18 23.19
N GLU A 2 -12.25 15.47 21.94
CA GLU A 2 -12.88 14.47 21.06
C GLU A 2 -11.79 13.52 20.53
N GLN A 3 -11.94 12.24 20.82
CA GLN A 3 -10.99 11.20 20.41
C GLN A 3 -10.96 11.13 18.88
N LYS A 4 -9.79 11.28 18.27
CA LYS A 4 -9.61 11.26 16.82
C LYS A 4 -9.55 9.81 16.33
N TYR A 5 -10.55 9.41 15.55
CA TYR A 5 -10.59 8.08 14.92
C TYR A 5 -9.96 8.10 13.53
N ILE A 6 -9.27 7.03 13.21
CA ILE A 6 -8.69 6.77 11.88
C ILE A 6 -9.26 5.45 11.38
N VAL A 7 -9.73 5.47 10.14
CA VAL A 7 -10.25 4.27 9.46
C VAL A 7 -9.42 4.02 8.22
N ALA A 8 -9.00 2.78 8.03
CA ALA A 8 -8.27 2.33 6.86
C ALA A 8 -9.01 1.19 6.17
N ILE A 9 -9.08 1.24 4.84
CA ILE A 9 -9.67 0.19 3.99
C ILE A 9 -8.61 -0.34 3.04
N GLU A 10 -8.44 -1.64 3.01
CA GLU A 10 -7.66 -2.38 2.03
C GLU A 10 -8.57 -3.10 1.04
N ILE A 11 -8.41 -2.84 -0.26
CA ILE A 11 -9.13 -3.53 -1.33
C ILE A 11 -8.17 -4.54 -1.97
N GLY A 12 -8.17 -5.76 -1.42
CA GLY A 12 -7.32 -6.87 -1.89
C GLY A 12 -8.03 -7.78 -2.89
N SER A 13 -7.26 -8.63 -3.59
CA SER A 13 -7.81 -9.57 -4.59
C SER A 13 -8.51 -10.79 -3.98
N SER A 14 -8.35 -11.07 -2.70
CA SER A 14 -9.06 -12.15 -2.00
C SER A 14 -10.04 -11.65 -0.95
N LYS A 15 -9.73 -10.52 -0.32
CA LYS A 15 -10.48 -9.94 0.78
C LYS A 15 -10.44 -8.43 0.72
N ILE A 16 -11.52 -7.80 1.17
CA ILE A 16 -11.53 -6.41 1.61
C ILE A 16 -11.36 -6.41 3.11
N LYS A 17 -10.45 -5.60 3.63
CA LYS A 17 -10.23 -5.44 5.05
C LYS A 17 -10.46 -4.01 5.45
N GLY A 18 -11.01 -3.83 6.65
CA GLY A 18 -11.15 -2.53 7.28
C GLY A 18 -10.61 -2.57 8.69
N ALA A 19 -9.96 -1.52 9.10
CA ALA A 19 -9.51 -1.32 10.46
C ALA A 19 -9.90 0.07 10.94
N ILE A 20 -10.28 0.17 12.21
CA ILE A 20 -10.49 1.44 12.89
C ILE A 20 -9.63 1.51 14.13
N GLY A 21 -9.01 2.66 14.35
CA GLY A 21 -8.21 2.94 15.52
C GLY A 21 -8.42 4.35 16.01
N SER A 22 -7.92 4.63 17.20
CA SER A 22 -7.90 5.96 17.81
C SER A 22 -6.47 6.40 18.05
N ILE A 23 -6.24 7.71 17.91
CA ILE A 23 -4.97 8.33 18.29
C ILE A 23 -5.24 9.15 19.56
N ASP A 24 -4.42 8.91 20.58
CA ASP A 24 -4.41 9.68 21.81
C ASP A 24 -3.58 10.97 21.69
N GLU A 25 -3.53 11.74 22.76
CA GLU A 25 -2.80 13.02 22.82
C GLU A 25 -1.27 12.85 22.70
N THR A 26 -0.76 11.66 22.98
CA THR A 26 0.67 11.32 22.83
C THR A 26 1.03 10.90 21.41
N GLY A 27 0.02 10.76 20.52
CA GLY A 27 0.20 10.26 19.17
C GLY A 27 0.20 8.72 19.06
N THR A 28 -0.11 8.03 20.16
CA THR A 28 -0.16 6.55 20.17
C THR A 28 -1.44 6.08 19.47
N LEU A 29 -1.29 5.22 18.46
CA LEU A 29 -2.39 4.60 17.74
C LEU A 29 -2.80 3.30 18.44
N THR A 30 -4.07 3.22 18.82
CA THR A 30 -4.69 1.98 19.32
C THR A 30 -5.68 1.45 18.29
N VAL A 31 -5.49 0.22 17.84
CA VAL A 31 -6.44 -0.47 16.95
C VAL A 31 -7.62 -0.94 17.79
N LEU A 32 -8.84 -0.55 17.43
CA LEU A 32 -10.07 -0.84 18.14
C LEU A 32 -10.79 -2.05 17.53
N ALA A 33 -10.93 -2.08 16.22
CA ALA A 33 -11.58 -3.17 15.51
C ALA A 33 -10.95 -3.41 14.14
N VAL A 34 -11.01 -4.67 13.69
CA VAL A 34 -10.60 -5.10 12.35
C VAL A 34 -11.65 -6.05 11.80
N GLU A 35 -12.13 -5.76 10.60
CA GLU A 35 -13.13 -6.53 9.90
C GLU A 35 -12.67 -6.92 8.50
N GLU A 36 -13.13 -8.05 7.99
CA GLU A 36 -12.80 -8.50 6.64
C GLU A 36 -14.00 -9.12 5.92
N GLU A 37 -14.04 -8.98 4.59
CA GLU A 37 -15.03 -9.60 3.72
C GLU A 37 -14.34 -10.26 2.54
N LYS A 38 -14.67 -11.51 2.24
CA LYS A 38 -14.13 -12.23 1.09
C LYS A 38 -14.68 -11.64 -0.21
N VAL A 39 -13.83 -11.51 -1.20
CA VAL A 39 -14.21 -11.10 -2.55
C VAL A 39 -13.68 -12.12 -3.55
N LEU A 40 -14.58 -12.66 -4.37
CA LEU A 40 -14.24 -13.57 -5.44
C LEU A 40 -14.33 -12.81 -6.77
N ASP A 41 -13.26 -12.82 -7.55
CA ASP A 41 -13.16 -12.26 -8.91
C ASP A 41 -13.56 -10.78 -9.10
N SER A 42 -14.07 -10.13 -8.06
CA SER A 42 -14.43 -8.70 -8.12
C SER A 42 -13.22 -7.77 -8.07
N VAL A 43 -12.07 -8.26 -7.60
CA VAL A 43 -10.78 -7.58 -7.63
C VAL A 43 -9.74 -8.55 -8.20
N ARG A 44 -9.09 -8.18 -9.31
CA ARG A 44 -8.07 -8.99 -9.96
C ARG A 44 -6.76 -8.21 -10.04
N TYR A 45 -5.66 -8.82 -9.54
CA TYR A 45 -4.33 -8.21 -9.52
C TYR A 45 -4.32 -6.81 -8.87
N GLY A 46 -5.12 -6.63 -7.80
CA GLY A 46 -5.31 -5.35 -7.13
C GLY A 46 -6.13 -4.31 -7.90
N CYS A 47 -6.80 -4.70 -8.99
CA CYS A 47 -7.66 -3.83 -9.79
C CYS A 47 -9.13 -4.24 -9.62
N ILE A 48 -10.00 -3.30 -9.27
CA ILE A 48 -11.45 -3.51 -9.17
C ILE A 48 -12.00 -3.84 -10.55
N GLN A 49 -12.65 -5.00 -10.67
CA GLN A 49 -13.32 -5.47 -11.89
C GLN A 49 -14.84 -5.28 -11.78
N ASN A 50 -15.41 -5.52 -10.61
CA ASN A 50 -16.84 -5.36 -10.37
C ASN A 50 -17.06 -4.36 -9.22
N VAL A 51 -17.50 -3.15 -9.58
CA VAL A 51 -17.71 -2.04 -8.65
C VAL A 51 -18.81 -2.37 -7.65
N ASP A 52 -19.94 -2.95 -8.09
CA ASP A 52 -21.09 -3.21 -7.22
C ASP A 52 -20.77 -4.27 -6.14
N MET A 53 -20.07 -5.34 -6.52
CA MET A 53 -19.64 -6.35 -5.56
C MET A 53 -18.66 -5.77 -4.53
N VAL A 54 -17.72 -4.91 -4.97
CA VAL A 54 -16.78 -4.26 -4.06
C VAL A 54 -17.50 -3.26 -3.15
N CYS A 55 -18.47 -2.49 -3.66
CA CYS A 55 -19.31 -1.62 -2.83
C CYS A 55 -20.04 -2.40 -1.73
N ASN A 56 -20.66 -3.53 -2.06
CA ASN A 56 -21.34 -4.36 -1.09
C ASN A 56 -20.38 -4.87 -0.01
N ALA A 57 -19.21 -5.38 -0.40
CA ALA A 57 -18.21 -5.89 0.55
C ALA A 57 -17.64 -4.77 1.45
N VAL A 58 -17.35 -3.59 0.90
CA VAL A 58 -16.93 -2.42 1.70
C VAL A 58 -18.03 -2.01 2.68
N SER A 59 -19.29 -1.97 2.23
CA SER A 59 -20.43 -1.61 3.09
C SER A 59 -20.57 -2.58 4.26
N GLN A 60 -20.41 -3.88 4.03
CA GLN A 60 -20.47 -4.90 5.08
C GLN A 60 -19.32 -4.72 6.08
N VAL A 61 -18.09 -4.53 5.61
CA VAL A 61 -16.92 -4.27 6.47
C VAL A 61 -17.15 -3.02 7.33
N VAL A 62 -17.56 -1.91 6.72
CA VAL A 62 -17.80 -0.65 7.44
C VAL A 62 -18.96 -0.81 8.43
N SER A 63 -20.04 -1.48 8.05
CA SER A 63 -21.17 -1.71 8.95
C SER A 63 -20.77 -2.49 10.20
N ARG A 64 -19.92 -3.52 10.05
CA ARG A 64 -19.39 -4.28 11.21
C ARG A 64 -18.48 -3.43 12.08
N LEU A 65 -17.59 -2.62 11.50
CA LEU A 65 -16.75 -1.68 12.25
C LEU A 65 -17.59 -0.67 13.05
N GLU A 66 -18.68 -0.15 12.48
CA GLU A 66 -19.57 0.80 13.15
C GLU A 66 -20.39 0.17 14.29
N GLN A 67 -20.53 -1.15 14.31
CA GLN A 67 -21.23 -1.89 15.37
C GLN A 67 -20.35 -2.17 16.59
N ASP A 68 -19.02 -1.99 16.47
CA ASP A 68 -18.11 -2.15 17.60
C ASP A 68 -18.50 -1.23 18.76
N PRO A 69 -18.60 -1.72 20.01
CA PRO A 69 -19.01 -0.93 21.18
C PRO A 69 -18.14 0.29 21.44
N GLY A 70 -16.86 0.25 21.04
CA GLY A 70 -15.93 1.39 21.15
C GLY A 70 -16.20 2.49 20.12
N ILE A 71 -16.99 2.20 19.08
CA ILE A 71 -17.25 3.09 17.96
C ILE A 71 -18.70 3.60 17.97
N ALA A 72 -19.65 2.70 18.20
CA ALA A 72 -21.07 3.05 18.17
C ALA A 72 -21.43 4.18 19.15
N PRO A 73 -22.32 5.12 18.79
CA PRO A 73 -23.14 5.18 17.57
C PRO A 73 -22.54 6.00 16.42
N ARG A 74 -21.22 6.21 16.41
CA ARG A 74 -20.54 7.03 15.41
C ARG A 74 -20.62 6.40 14.01
N LYS A 75 -20.65 7.26 13.00
CA LYS A 75 -20.63 6.87 11.59
C LYS A 75 -19.33 7.22 10.93
N ILE A 76 -18.79 6.28 10.16
CA ILE A 76 -17.57 6.47 9.39
C ILE A 76 -17.89 7.33 8.17
N LYS A 77 -17.19 8.46 8.03
CA LYS A 77 -17.38 9.40 6.91
C LYS A 77 -16.14 9.52 6.03
N SER A 78 -14.97 9.19 6.55
CA SER A 78 -13.70 9.36 5.88
C SER A 78 -12.80 8.16 6.13
N VAL A 79 -12.08 7.72 5.10
CA VAL A 79 -11.22 6.55 5.14
C VAL A 79 -9.88 6.79 4.46
N TYR A 80 -8.82 6.22 4.99
CA TYR A 80 -7.58 6.00 4.27
C TYR A 80 -7.69 4.74 3.44
N VAL A 81 -7.15 4.76 2.23
CA VAL A 81 -7.25 3.61 1.31
C VAL A 81 -5.87 3.13 0.94
N SER A 82 -5.63 1.83 1.12
CA SER A 82 -4.39 1.24 0.67
C SER A 82 -4.41 1.02 -0.86
N VAL A 83 -3.31 1.37 -1.50
CA VAL A 83 -3.09 1.16 -2.93
C VAL A 83 -2.00 0.11 -3.12
N GLY A 84 -2.33 -0.88 -3.91
CA GLY A 84 -1.44 -1.94 -4.37
C GLY A 84 -1.84 -2.37 -5.78
N GLY A 85 -1.27 -3.48 -6.26
CA GLY A 85 -1.66 -4.07 -7.53
C GLY A 85 -0.61 -3.98 -8.63
N ARG A 86 -0.85 -4.71 -9.70
CA ARG A 86 0.12 -5.00 -10.78
C ARG A 86 0.72 -3.80 -11.50
N SER A 87 0.14 -2.62 -11.35
CA SER A 87 0.67 -1.41 -12.00
C SER A 87 1.46 -0.51 -11.06
N LEU A 88 1.60 -0.91 -9.78
CA LEU A 88 2.40 -0.18 -8.81
C LEU A 88 3.88 -0.32 -9.18
N SER A 89 4.55 0.81 -9.34
CA SER A 89 5.96 0.88 -9.67
C SER A 89 6.55 2.21 -9.21
N SER A 90 7.87 2.34 -9.28
CA SER A 90 8.54 3.58 -8.95
C SER A 90 9.24 4.21 -10.16
N VAL A 91 9.33 5.53 -10.14
CA VAL A 91 10.03 6.35 -11.14
C VAL A 91 10.92 7.35 -10.42
N ILE A 92 12.19 7.39 -10.77
CA ILE A 92 13.14 8.35 -10.21
C ILE A 92 13.03 9.68 -10.98
N VAL A 93 12.87 10.77 -10.22
CA VAL A 93 12.83 12.14 -10.76
C VAL A 93 13.83 13.00 -10.01
N ASN A 94 14.50 13.91 -10.74
CA ASN A 94 15.32 14.95 -10.16
C ASN A 94 14.61 16.28 -10.37
N GLU A 95 14.36 16.99 -9.28
CA GLU A 95 13.78 18.32 -9.32
C GLU A 95 14.75 19.32 -8.70
N SER A 96 14.99 20.41 -9.42
CA SER A 96 15.91 21.47 -9.00
C SER A 96 15.16 22.79 -8.86
N THR A 97 15.47 23.52 -7.81
CA THR A 97 14.97 24.88 -7.60
C THR A 97 16.13 25.82 -7.30
N THR A 98 16.10 27.00 -7.89
CA THR A 98 17.04 28.09 -7.57
C THR A 98 16.43 28.92 -6.45
N LEU A 99 17.21 29.16 -5.42
CA LEU A 99 16.84 29.97 -4.28
C LEU A 99 17.36 31.41 -4.50
N PRO A 100 16.58 32.45 -4.17
CA PRO A 100 17.04 33.81 -4.24
C PRO A 100 18.13 34.04 -3.18
N ASP A 101 19.29 34.53 -3.59
CA ASP A 101 20.49 34.70 -2.76
C ASP A 101 20.85 33.44 -1.95
N GLU A 102 21.82 33.50 -1.05
CA GLU A 102 22.09 32.40 -0.12
C GLU A 102 20.94 32.28 0.91
N THR A 103 19.93 31.51 0.58
CA THR A 103 18.75 31.29 1.41
C THR A 103 18.91 30.05 2.26
N GLU A 104 18.51 30.12 3.53
CA GLU A 104 18.38 28.95 4.41
C GLU A 104 17.25 28.04 3.89
N ILE A 105 17.56 26.78 3.66
CA ILE A 105 16.60 25.79 3.23
C ILE A 105 15.71 25.40 4.42
N THR A 106 14.43 25.63 4.30
CA THR A 106 13.43 25.32 5.32
C THR A 106 12.63 24.07 4.95
N GLU A 107 11.94 23.47 5.90
CA GLU A 107 10.98 22.39 5.64
C GLU A 107 9.92 22.80 4.61
N TYR A 108 9.50 24.06 4.64
CA TYR A 108 8.55 24.59 3.66
C TYR A 108 9.07 24.46 2.22
N ILE A 109 10.32 24.78 1.96
CA ILE A 109 10.95 24.63 0.63
C ILE A 109 10.95 23.17 0.21
N ILE A 110 11.28 22.26 1.12
CA ILE A 110 11.25 20.82 0.87
C ILE A 110 9.83 20.34 0.49
N GLU A 111 8.82 20.77 1.25
CA GLU A 111 7.43 20.43 0.96
C GLU A 111 6.93 21.04 -0.37
N GLN A 112 7.36 22.24 -0.73
CA GLN A 112 7.07 22.82 -2.04
C GLN A 112 7.64 21.98 -3.19
N ILE A 113 8.88 21.50 -3.07
CA ILE A 113 9.49 20.62 -4.07
C ILE A 113 8.74 19.29 -4.14
N LYS A 114 8.42 18.68 -3.00
CA LYS A 114 7.63 17.45 -2.98
C LYS A 114 6.25 17.63 -3.63
N TYR A 115 5.57 18.73 -3.32
CA TYR A 115 4.28 19.06 -3.91
C TYR A 115 4.38 19.23 -5.43
N LYS A 116 5.37 19.98 -5.90
CA LYS A 116 5.63 20.17 -7.33
C LYS A 116 5.87 18.85 -8.05
N VAL A 117 6.70 17.99 -7.49
CA VAL A 117 6.99 16.65 -8.02
C VAL A 117 5.73 15.78 -8.00
N LYS A 118 4.95 15.81 -6.92
CA LYS A 118 3.70 15.05 -6.79
C LYS A 118 2.64 15.45 -7.82
N THR A 119 2.62 16.71 -8.22
CA THR A 119 1.67 17.25 -9.20
C THR A 119 2.21 17.20 -10.63
N THR A 120 3.45 16.76 -10.84
CA THR A 120 4.01 16.59 -12.18
C THR A 120 3.27 15.49 -12.93
N ALA A 121 2.77 15.82 -14.11
CA ALA A 121 2.09 14.86 -14.97
C ALA A 121 3.08 13.82 -15.49
N ILE A 122 2.81 12.56 -15.22
CA ILE A 122 3.52 11.43 -15.80
C ILE A 122 2.57 10.75 -16.79
N ALA A 123 3.04 10.52 -18.00
CA ALA A 123 2.23 9.90 -19.03
C ALA A 123 1.64 8.57 -18.56
N ASP A 124 0.32 8.44 -18.65
CA ASP A 124 -0.44 7.23 -18.28
C ASP A 124 -0.26 6.73 -16.84
N ARG A 125 0.13 7.61 -15.91
CA ARG A 125 0.37 7.28 -14.50
C ARG A 125 -0.16 8.36 -13.57
N ASP A 126 -0.72 7.92 -12.44
CA ASP A 126 -1.00 8.76 -11.28
C ASP A 126 0.10 8.59 -10.23
N VAL A 127 0.58 9.69 -9.70
CA VAL A 127 1.47 9.68 -8.54
C VAL A 127 0.63 9.43 -7.29
N ILE A 128 1.01 8.39 -6.54
CA ILE A 128 0.39 8.05 -5.26
C ILE A 128 1.19 8.67 -4.12
N ASP A 129 2.52 8.53 -4.18
CA ASP A 129 3.40 9.01 -3.13
C ASP A 129 4.74 9.46 -3.70
N VAL A 130 5.46 10.29 -2.91
CA VAL A 130 6.78 10.83 -3.25
C VAL A 130 7.72 10.58 -2.09
N VAL A 131 8.73 9.75 -2.31
CA VAL A 131 9.76 9.40 -1.33
C VAL A 131 11.07 10.12 -1.68
N PRO A 132 11.54 11.06 -0.86
CA PRO A 132 12.85 11.67 -1.06
C PRO A 132 13.96 10.63 -0.95
N CYS A 133 14.91 10.66 -1.91
CA CYS A 133 16.04 9.75 -1.92
C CYS A 133 17.34 10.44 -1.51
N LYS A 134 17.65 11.57 -2.13
CA LYS A 134 18.88 12.33 -1.89
C LYS A 134 18.63 13.80 -2.16
N TYR A 135 19.35 14.63 -1.42
CA TYR A 135 19.38 16.07 -1.65
C TYR A 135 20.79 16.55 -2.01
N PHE A 136 20.84 17.55 -2.84
CA PHE A 136 22.09 18.22 -3.22
C PHE A 136 21.89 19.73 -3.08
N VAL A 137 22.75 20.37 -2.29
CA VAL A 137 22.83 21.82 -2.16
C VAL A 137 24.08 22.27 -2.90
N ASP A 138 23.93 23.13 -3.90
CA ASP A 138 25.03 23.62 -4.76
C ASP A 138 25.88 22.43 -5.30
N LYS A 139 25.22 21.37 -5.74
CA LYS A 139 25.80 20.12 -6.27
C LYS A 139 26.48 19.23 -5.22
N GLN A 140 26.53 19.61 -3.96
CA GLN A 140 27.05 18.76 -2.89
C GLN A 140 25.93 17.94 -2.25
N MET A 141 26.14 16.64 -2.09
CA MET A 141 25.16 15.78 -1.44
C MET A 141 25.06 16.11 0.05
N VAL A 142 23.83 16.31 0.52
CA VAL A 142 23.52 16.64 1.90
C VAL A 142 22.45 15.66 2.41
N PRO A 143 22.67 14.93 3.51
CA PRO A 143 21.70 13.98 4.06
C PRO A 143 20.39 14.65 4.50
N ASN A 144 20.49 15.79 5.17
CA ASN A 144 19.35 16.63 5.54
C ASN A 144 19.65 18.07 5.12
N PRO A 145 18.90 18.63 4.15
CA PRO A 145 19.15 19.96 3.64
C PRO A 145 18.56 21.08 4.53
N VAL A 146 17.67 20.77 5.47
CA VAL A 146 17.03 21.77 6.33
C VAL A 146 18.06 22.45 7.23
N GLY A 147 18.09 23.78 7.25
CA GLY A 147 19.07 24.59 7.94
C GLY A 147 20.36 24.87 7.16
N VAL A 148 20.52 24.29 5.96
CA VAL A 148 21.68 24.53 5.10
C VAL A 148 21.42 25.76 4.22
N PHE A 149 22.42 26.62 4.04
CA PHE A 149 22.37 27.75 3.12
C PHE A 149 22.86 27.34 1.73
N GLY A 150 22.23 27.83 0.68
CA GLY A 150 22.63 27.56 -0.69
C GLY A 150 21.85 28.36 -1.73
N GLN A 151 22.31 28.29 -2.96
CA GLN A 151 21.68 28.96 -4.12
C GLN A 151 20.84 27.98 -4.95
N THR A 152 21.17 26.68 -4.87
CA THR A 152 20.46 25.65 -5.65
C THR A 152 20.18 24.44 -4.79
N LEU A 153 18.92 24.03 -4.74
CA LEU A 153 18.52 22.78 -4.11
C LEU A 153 18.03 21.81 -5.19
N THR A 154 18.69 20.66 -5.30
CA THR A 154 18.25 19.55 -6.14
C THR A 154 17.81 18.38 -5.26
N ALA A 155 16.59 17.91 -5.46
CA ALA A 155 16.06 16.74 -4.78
C ALA A 155 15.91 15.59 -5.79
N LYS A 156 16.58 14.46 -5.50
CA LYS A 156 16.33 13.20 -6.16
C LYS A 156 15.21 12.48 -5.42
N MET A 157 14.09 12.22 -6.10
CA MET A 157 12.89 11.65 -5.49
C MET A 157 12.45 10.38 -6.22
N ASN A 158 11.91 9.45 -5.47
CA ASN A 158 11.28 8.24 -5.98
C ASN A 158 9.77 8.43 -5.93
N LEU A 159 9.14 8.54 -7.10
CA LEU A 159 7.69 8.65 -7.23
C LEU A 159 7.09 7.25 -7.30
N ILE A 160 6.18 6.97 -6.42
CA ILE A 160 5.39 5.74 -6.48
C ILE A 160 4.16 6.03 -7.31
N VAL A 161 4.02 5.27 -8.39
CA VAL A 161 3.02 5.52 -9.44
C VAL A 161 2.18 4.29 -9.72
N CYS A 162 0.95 4.51 -10.19
CA CYS A 162 0.08 3.44 -10.67
C CYS A 162 -0.71 3.89 -11.90
N LYS A 163 -1.41 2.96 -12.56
CA LYS A 163 -2.35 3.34 -13.64
C LYS A 163 -3.51 4.16 -13.09
N PRO A 164 -3.97 5.23 -13.79
CA PRO A 164 -5.06 6.11 -13.33
C PRO A 164 -6.36 5.37 -13.03
N GLN A 165 -6.61 4.27 -13.71
CA GLN A 165 -7.80 3.45 -13.50
C GLN A 165 -7.90 2.93 -12.04
N ILE A 166 -6.77 2.71 -11.35
CA ILE A 166 -6.79 2.24 -9.95
C ILE A 166 -7.46 3.29 -9.07
N LYS A 167 -6.96 4.53 -9.08
CA LYS A 167 -7.55 5.63 -8.29
C LYS A 167 -8.98 5.91 -8.72
N ARG A 168 -9.24 5.94 -10.02
CA ARG A 168 -10.60 6.17 -10.57
C ARG A 168 -11.60 5.14 -10.05
N ASN A 169 -11.26 3.85 -10.08
CA ASN A 169 -12.15 2.80 -9.60
C ASN A 169 -12.33 2.84 -8.07
N ILE A 170 -11.29 3.18 -7.32
CA ILE A 170 -11.39 3.40 -5.87
C ILE A 170 -12.33 4.57 -5.57
N ASN A 171 -12.15 5.72 -6.25
CA ASN A 171 -13.04 6.88 -6.10
C ASN A 171 -14.49 6.52 -6.43
N ARG A 172 -14.69 5.77 -7.53
CA ARG A 172 -16.03 5.34 -7.94
C ARG A 172 -16.71 4.50 -6.86
N VAL A 173 -16.00 3.58 -6.23
CA VAL A 173 -16.54 2.77 -5.13
C VAL A 173 -16.83 3.62 -3.90
N LEU A 174 -15.85 4.38 -3.42
CA LEU A 174 -15.90 5.00 -2.10
C LEU A 174 -16.61 6.34 -2.07
N CYS A 175 -16.45 7.16 -3.13
CA CYS A 175 -16.96 8.53 -3.15
C CYS A 175 -18.23 8.70 -4.00
N GLU A 176 -18.35 7.94 -5.09
CA GLU A 176 -19.51 8.09 -6.00
C GLU A 176 -20.65 7.13 -5.64
N ARG A 177 -20.33 5.88 -5.26
CA ARG A 177 -21.34 4.84 -4.95
C ARG A 177 -21.56 4.69 -3.45
N LEU A 178 -20.57 4.98 -2.63
CA LEU A 178 -20.64 4.99 -1.16
C LEU A 178 -20.35 6.42 -0.64
N PRO A 179 -20.83 6.76 0.56
CA PRO A 179 -20.75 8.14 1.06
C PRO A 179 -19.44 8.42 1.82
N PHE A 180 -18.30 7.90 1.36
CA PHE A 180 -17.03 8.07 2.06
C PHE A 180 -16.14 9.09 1.37
N ALA A 181 -15.54 9.99 2.15
CA ALA A 181 -14.42 10.81 1.70
C ALA A 181 -13.11 10.01 1.82
N ILE A 182 -12.22 10.15 0.84
CA ILE A 182 -10.88 9.57 0.92
C ILE A 182 -9.97 10.58 1.62
N ALA A 183 -9.55 10.27 2.85
CA ALA A 183 -8.62 11.06 3.63
C ALA A 183 -7.20 11.03 3.07
N GLY A 184 -6.82 9.93 2.44
CA GLY A 184 -5.53 9.76 1.80
C GLY A 184 -5.34 8.37 1.19
N TYR A 185 -4.37 8.28 0.29
CA TYR A 185 -3.92 7.02 -0.27
C TYR A 185 -2.64 6.58 0.43
N ILE A 186 -2.55 5.30 0.75
CA ILE A 186 -1.39 4.69 1.41
C ILE A 186 -0.84 3.61 0.48
N VAL A 187 0.46 3.67 0.20
CA VAL A 187 1.12 2.61 -0.57
C VAL A 187 1.31 1.39 0.34
N ARG A 188 0.49 0.37 0.14
CA ARG A 188 0.43 -0.82 1.03
C ARG A 188 1.80 -1.42 1.33
N PRO A 189 2.63 -1.81 0.35
CA PRO A 189 3.91 -2.46 0.66
C PRO A 189 4.89 -1.54 1.39
N VAL A 190 4.81 -0.21 1.20
CA VAL A 190 5.63 0.75 1.95
C VAL A 190 5.19 0.80 3.41
N ALA A 191 3.88 0.93 3.66
CA ALA A 191 3.34 0.97 5.01
C ALA A 191 3.64 -0.32 5.80
N ILE A 192 3.58 -1.48 5.15
CA ILE A 192 3.93 -2.76 5.79
C ILE A 192 5.44 -2.81 6.08
N ALA A 193 6.28 -2.40 5.14
CA ALA A 193 7.73 -2.36 5.33
C ALA A 193 8.16 -1.42 6.46
N ASP A 194 7.41 -0.33 6.69
CA ASP A 194 7.67 0.59 7.80
C ASP A 194 7.41 -0.03 9.19
N ILE A 195 6.53 -1.03 9.26
CA ILE A 195 6.22 -1.75 10.50
C ILE A 195 7.14 -2.97 10.68
N VAL A 196 7.48 -3.66 9.59
CA VAL A 196 8.17 -4.97 9.63
C VAL A 196 9.69 -4.83 9.61
N LEU A 197 10.22 -3.88 8.85
CA LEU A 197 11.66 -3.68 8.69
C LEU A 197 12.22 -2.75 9.75
N THR A 198 13.36 -3.13 10.29
CA THR A 198 14.14 -2.26 11.18
C THR A 198 14.88 -1.18 10.37
N ASP A 199 15.24 -0.07 11.02
CA ASP A 199 16.04 0.99 10.40
C ASP A 199 17.40 0.48 9.93
N ASN A 200 17.99 -0.49 10.65
CA ASN A 200 19.26 -1.11 10.26
C ASN A 200 19.12 -1.90 8.95
N GLU A 201 18.07 -2.70 8.79
CA GLU A 201 17.81 -3.43 7.54
C GLU A 201 17.63 -2.48 6.37
N LYS A 202 16.81 -1.43 6.53
CA LYS A 202 16.61 -0.40 5.50
C LYS A 202 17.93 0.31 5.16
N ARG A 203 18.77 0.59 6.14
CA ARG A 203 20.06 1.28 5.95
C ARG A 203 21.11 0.38 5.27
N LEU A 204 21.28 -0.85 5.73
CA LEU A 204 22.26 -1.80 5.18
C LEU A 204 21.87 -2.28 3.79
N GLY A 205 20.60 -2.32 3.51
CA GLY A 205 20.00 -2.77 2.26
C GLY A 205 19.29 -4.09 2.41
N CYS A 206 18.01 -4.08 2.06
CA CYS A 206 17.17 -5.27 2.05
C CYS A 206 16.13 -5.21 0.92
N MET A 207 15.60 -6.36 0.58
CA MET A 207 14.43 -6.51 -0.26
C MET A 207 13.28 -6.98 0.62
N PHE A 208 12.19 -6.21 0.62
CA PHE A 208 10.93 -6.60 1.23
C PHE A 208 10.00 -7.16 0.14
N VAL A 209 9.48 -8.35 0.38
CA VAL A 209 8.56 -9.04 -0.55
C VAL A 209 7.19 -9.18 0.11
N ASP A 210 6.20 -8.48 -0.45
CA ASP A 210 4.79 -8.60 -0.06
C ASP A 210 4.09 -9.62 -0.97
N PHE A 211 3.87 -10.82 -0.44
CA PHE A 211 3.31 -11.95 -1.18
C PHE A 211 1.79 -12.04 -0.99
N GLY A 212 1.06 -11.46 -1.94
CA GLY A 212 -0.41 -11.42 -1.91
C GLY A 212 -1.09 -12.60 -2.62
N ALA A 213 -2.41 -12.51 -2.75
CA ALA A 213 -3.21 -13.54 -3.43
C ALA A 213 -2.92 -13.61 -4.95
N GLU A 214 -2.88 -12.47 -5.62
CA GLU A 214 -2.67 -12.41 -7.09
C GLU A 214 -1.48 -11.54 -7.50
N THR A 215 -0.82 -10.90 -6.54
CA THR A 215 0.34 -10.03 -6.80
C THR A 215 1.43 -10.28 -5.77
N THR A 216 2.67 -10.18 -6.22
CA THR A 216 3.85 -10.11 -5.36
C THR A 216 4.52 -8.78 -5.60
N THR A 217 4.71 -7.98 -4.55
CA THR A 217 5.35 -6.68 -4.65
C THR A 217 6.72 -6.73 -3.99
N GLU A 218 7.73 -6.33 -4.74
CA GLU A 218 9.11 -6.22 -4.29
C GLU A 218 9.42 -4.74 -3.99
N SER A 219 10.00 -4.48 -2.83
CA SER A 219 10.45 -3.15 -2.41
C SER A 219 11.89 -3.23 -1.96
N ILE A 220 12.79 -2.50 -2.61
CA ILE A 220 14.22 -2.51 -2.32
C ILE A 220 14.56 -1.25 -1.53
N TYR A 221 15.16 -1.44 -0.37
CA TYR A 221 15.64 -0.39 0.50
C TYR A 221 17.18 -0.38 0.54
N LYS A 222 17.77 0.82 0.58
CA LYS A 222 19.19 1.07 0.78
C LYS A 222 19.38 2.48 1.32
N ASP A 223 20.36 2.67 2.20
CA ASP A 223 20.64 3.96 2.86
C ASP A 223 19.39 4.52 3.58
N ALA A 224 18.57 3.65 4.20
CA ALA A 224 17.31 3.94 4.86
C ALA A 224 16.19 4.45 3.91
N VAL A 225 16.36 4.39 2.59
CA VAL A 225 15.44 4.93 1.60
C VAL A 225 14.94 3.85 0.65
N LEU A 226 13.67 3.93 0.26
CA LEU A 226 13.09 3.12 -0.80
C LEU A 226 13.74 3.48 -2.15
N GLN A 227 14.49 2.55 -2.72
CA GLN A 227 15.16 2.72 -4.01
C GLN A 227 14.29 2.30 -5.19
N TYR A 228 13.50 1.23 -5.01
CA TYR A 228 12.74 0.63 -6.08
C TYR A 228 11.50 -0.09 -5.53
N ILE A 229 10.41 -0.05 -6.29
CA ILE A 229 9.22 -0.87 -6.05
C ILE A 229 8.66 -1.34 -7.39
N ALA A 230 8.29 -2.61 -7.45
CA ALA A 230 7.60 -3.21 -8.59
C ALA A 230 6.64 -4.31 -8.14
N THR A 231 5.61 -4.55 -8.93
CA THR A 231 4.63 -5.59 -8.65
C THR A 231 4.54 -6.58 -9.80
N LEU A 232 4.74 -7.85 -9.46
CA LEU A 232 4.55 -8.99 -10.34
C LEU A 232 3.10 -9.48 -10.27
N PRO A 233 2.45 -9.84 -11.41
CA PRO A 233 1.09 -10.35 -11.43
C PRO A 233 1.05 -11.85 -11.10
N MET A 234 1.67 -12.24 -10.01
CA MET A 234 1.73 -13.61 -9.48
C MET A 234 1.55 -13.56 -7.97
N GLY A 235 0.83 -14.55 -7.42
CA GLY A 235 0.62 -14.65 -5.98
C GLY A 235 0.13 -16.04 -5.59
N SER A 236 -0.27 -16.20 -4.34
CA SER A 236 -0.66 -17.50 -3.76
C SER A 236 -1.84 -18.17 -4.47
N ARG A 237 -2.68 -17.42 -5.18
CA ARG A 237 -3.80 -17.96 -5.95
C ARG A 237 -3.33 -18.74 -7.20
N ASN A 238 -2.11 -18.51 -7.69
CA ASN A 238 -1.53 -19.32 -8.75
C ASN A 238 -1.38 -20.78 -8.30
N ILE A 239 -0.94 -21.00 -7.05
CA ILE A 239 -0.85 -22.35 -6.45
C ILE A 239 -2.24 -22.98 -6.36
N THR A 240 -3.25 -22.22 -5.92
CA THR A 240 -4.64 -22.72 -5.85
C THR A 240 -5.15 -23.14 -7.22
N ARG A 241 -4.86 -22.35 -8.27
CA ARG A 241 -5.23 -22.68 -9.67
C ARG A 241 -4.53 -23.93 -10.18
N ASP A 242 -3.27 -24.12 -9.83
CA ASP A 242 -2.54 -25.33 -10.22
C ASP A 242 -3.18 -26.58 -9.57
N ILE A 243 -3.65 -26.46 -8.33
CA ILE A 243 -4.41 -27.55 -7.66
C ILE A 243 -5.77 -27.77 -8.34
N THR A 244 -6.49 -26.70 -8.76
CA THR A 244 -7.78 -26.86 -9.45
C THR A 244 -7.64 -27.61 -10.78
N ALA A 245 -6.46 -27.58 -11.41
CA ALA A 245 -6.19 -28.36 -12.63
C ALA A 245 -6.28 -29.88 -12.43
N THR A 246 -6.33 -30.35 -11.17
CA THR A 246 -6.55 -31.77 -10.82
C THR A 246 -8.02 -32.13 -10.62
N ASN A 247 -8.94 -31.41 -11.25
CA ASN A 247 -10.40 -31.55 -11.10
C ASN A 247 -10.94 -31.26 -9.68
N CYS A 248 -10.29 -30.34 -8.97
CA CYS A 248 -10.72 -29.88 -7.66
C CYS A 248 -11.39 -28.49 -7.78
N ILE A 249 -12.48 -28.25 -7.05
CA ILE A 249 -13.10 -26.91 -6.99
C ILE A 249 -12.21 -25.93 -6.21
N GLU A 250 -12.30 -24.64 -6.52
CA GLU A 250 -11.36 -23.61 -6.02
C GLU A 250 -11.33 -23.54 -4.48
N GLU A 251 -12.49 -23.65 -3.82
CA GLU A 251 -12.59 -23.65 -2.35
C GLU A 251 -11.80 -24.81 -1.73
N LYS A 252 -11.96 -26.01 -2.27
CA LYS A 252 -11.22 -27.20 -1.83
C LYS A 252 -9.74 -27.09 -2.12
N ALA A 253 -9.38 -26.57 -3.28
CA ALA A 253 -7.98 -26.33 -3.66
C ALA A 253 -7.30 -25.35 -2.70
N GLU A 254 -8.00 -24.29 -2.28
CA GLU A 254 -7.51 -23.33 -1.27
C GLU A 254 -7.34 -23.98 0.10
N GLU A 255 -8.31 -24.82 0.53
CA GLU A 255 -8.21 -25.60 1.77
C GLU A 255 -7.00 -26.54 1.74
N PHE A 256 -6.80 -27.26 0.65
CA PHE A 256 -5.63 -28.15 0.48
C PHE A 256 -4.32 -27.40 0.50
N LYS A 257 -4.25 -26.26 -0.18
CA LYS A 257 -3.05 -25.39 -0.15
C LYS A 257 -2.72 -24.96 1.27
N ILE A 258 -3.71 -24.55 2.06
CA ILE A 258 -3.52 -24.09 3.45
C ILE A 258 -3.13 -25.26 4.35
N ALA A 259 -3.80 -26.42 4.22
CA ALA A 259 -3.59 -27.56 5.09
C ALA A 259 -2.28 -28.32 4.81
N HIS A 260 -1.84 -28.37 3.55
CA HIS A 260 -0.73 -29.23 3.11
C HIS A 260 0.42 -28.46 2.43
N GLY A 261 0.25 -27.14 2.21
CA GLY A 261 1.30 -26.34 1.61
C GLY A 261 2.53 -26.22 2.52
N SER A 262 3.71 -26.43 1.97
CA SER A 262 4.99 -26.22 2.65
C SER A 262 5.93 -25.45 1.76
N ALA A 263 6.59 -24.44 2.31
CA ALA A 263 7.64 -23.69 1.63
C ALA A 263 9.01 -24.39 1.73
N ILE A 264 9.11 -25.44 2.56
CA ILE A 264 10.35 -26.20 2.77
C ILE A 264 10.17 -27.57 2.11
N ALA A 265 10.98 -27.85 1.11
CA ALA A 265 11.06 -29.18 0.51
C ALA A 265 12.00 -30.04 1.38
N ASP A 266 11.44 -30.69 2.40
CA ASP A 266 12.21 -31.54 3.31
C ASP A 266 12.36 -32.99 2.81
N GLY A 267 11.91 -33.31 1.61
CA GLY A 267 11.94 -34.66 1.04
C GLY A 267 11.02 -35.68 1.76
N SER A 268 10.41 -35.28 2.86
CA SER A 268 9.50 -36.10 3.66
C SER A 268 8.03 -35.92 3.29
N ALA A 269 7.72 -35.03 2.34
CA ALA A 269 6.37 -34.84 1.84
C ALA A 269 5.84 -36.16 1.27
N LYS A 270 5.25 -36.99 2.13
CA LYS A 270 4.42 -38.09 1.71
C LYS A 270 3.34 -37.47 0.82
N LYS A 271 3.30 -37.90 -0.45
CA LYS A 271 2.17 -37.67 -1.33
C LYS A 271 0.93 -38.35 -0.69
N THR A 272 0.30 -37.72 0.25
CA THR A 272 -1.02 -38.11 0.69
C THR A 272 -1.98 -37.56 -0.34
N THR A 273 -2.27 -38.33 -1.37
CA THR A 273 -3.46 -38.11 -2.17
C THR A 273 -4.63 -38.25 -1.21
N ALA A 274 -5.35 -37.18 -0.95
CA ALA A 274 -6.66 -37.27 -0.33
C ALA A 274 -7.49 -38.21 -1.22
N ASP A 275 -8.03 -39.27 -0.62
CA ASP A 275 -8.99 -40.18 -1.22
C ASP A 275 -8.49 -41.12 -2.34
N GLY A 276 -7.25 -41.57 -2.32
CA GLY A 276 -6.83 -42.70 -3.15
C GLY A 276 -7.04 -42.52 -4.66
N VAL A 277 -6.98 -41.28 -5.17
CA VAL A 277 -7.02 -40.96 -6.60
C VAL A 277 -5.72 -40.31 -7.03
#